data_e92c938aef5f8a5796851832a1f03015
#
_entry.id   e92c938aef5f8a5796851832a1f03015
#
_cell.length_a   1.000
_cell.length_b   1.000
_cell.length_c   1.000
_cell.angle_alpha   90.00
_cell.angle_beta   90.00
_cell.angle_gamma   90.00
#
_symmetry.space_group_name_H-M   'P 1'
#
loop_
_entity.id
_entity.type
_entity.pdbx_description
1 polymer ?
#
loop_
_entity_poly.entity_id
_entity_poly.type
_entity_poly.pdbx_seq_one_letter_code
_entity_poly.pdbx_strand_id
1 'polypeptide(L)' 'MIQHFNFKPLYDNKQLPGWLITFFYKQQRYQAEYHKDGSIRFIGASPAVENLAAVEKMVHELMLFHVYD' A
#
# COMPACT_ATOMS: atom_id res chain seq x y z
N MET A 1 11.22 -3.66 7.42
CA MET A 1 9.87 -3.77 8.00
C MET A 1 9.09 -2.50 7.76
N ILE A 2 7.84 -2.62 7.39
CA ILE A 2 6.97 -1.45 7.16
C ILE A 2 6.52 -0.89 8.51
N GLN A 3 6.58 0.43 8.63
CA GLN A 3 6.15 1.15 9.83
C GLN A 3 5.12 2.21 9.46
N HIS A 4 4.29 2.59 10.42
CA HIS A 4 3.31 3.67 10.27
C HIS A 4 2.41 3.47 9.05
N PHE A 5 1.90 2.26 8.91
CA PHE A 5 1.02 1.92 7.80
C PHE A 5 -0.35 2.58 7.99
N ASN A 6 -0.78 3.34 6.99
CA ASN A 6 -2.09 3.96 6.97
C ASN A 6 -2.77 3.70 5.63
N PHE A 7 -4.08 3.66 5.65
CA PHE A 7 -4.85 3.50 4.43
C PHE A 7 -6.13 4.29 4.52
N LYS A 8 -6.64 4.69 3.38
CA LYS A 8 -7.94 5.36 3.27
C LYS A 8 -8.53 5.05 1.90
N PRO A 9 -9.87 5.14 1.75
CA PRO A 9 -10.47 4.94 0.43
C PRO A 9 -9.86 5.89 -0.59
N LEU A 10 -9.59 5.38 -1.79
CA LEU A 10 -9.04 6.18 -2.87
C LEU A 10 -10.09 7.16 -3.41
N TYR A 11 -11.35 6.76 -3.34
CA TYR A 11 -12.48 7.56 -3.83
C TYR A 11 -13.45 7.86 -2.68
N ASP A 12 -14.15 8.98 -2.77
CA ASP A 12 -15.18 9.31 -1.80
C ASP A 12 -16.34 8.31 -1.83
N ASN A 13 -16.62 7.76 -3.01
CA ASN A 13 -17.66 6.76 -3.16
C ASN A 13 -17.13 5.40 -2.77
N LYS A 14 -17.66 4.84 -1.69
CA LYS A 14 -17.19 3.56 -1.15
C LYS A 14 -17.49 2.38 -2.07
N GLN A 15 -18.32 2.56 -3.07
CA GLN A 15 -18.59 1.50 -4.05
C GLN A 15 -17.46 1.33 -5.06
N LEU A 16 -16.60 2.35 -5.18
CA LEU A 16 -15.45 2.28 -6.07
C LEU A 16 -14.27 1.65 -5.31
N PRO A 17 -13.71 0.55 -5.81
CA PRO A 17 -12.62 -0.14 -5.12
C PRO A 17 -11.32 0.65 -5.24
N GLY A 18 -10.50 0.50 -4.21
CA GLY A 18 -9.18 1.11 -4.22
C GLY A 18 -8.91 1.86 -2.93
N TRP A 19 -7.63 1.88 -2.56
CA TRP A 19 -7.20 2.55 -1.34
C TRP A 19 -5.92 3.30 -1.60
N LEU A 20 -5.77 4.44 -0.94
CA LEU A 20 -4.49 5.14 -0.88
C LEU A 20 -3.78 4.68 0.39
N ILE A 21 -2.60 4.12 0.23
CA ILE A 21 -1.82 3.63 1.37
C ILE A 21 -0.58 4.50 1.53
N THR A 22 -0.16 4.64 2.78
CA THR A 22 1.03 5.41 3.15
C THR A 22 1.78 4.60 4.20
N PHE A 23 3.09 4.50 4.07
CA PHE A 23 3.89 3.74 5.02
C PHE A 23 5.35 4.20 4.95
N PHE A 24 6.11 3.78 5.97
CA PHE A 24 7.55 3.99 6.00
C PHE A 24 8.25 2.66 5.84
N TYR A 25 9.31 2.65 5.04
CA TYR A 25 10.15 1.49 4.85
C TYR A 25 11.59 1.97 4.75
N LYS A 26 12.46 1.43 5.62
CA LYS A 26 13.86 1.82 5.69
C LYS A 26 14.01 3.33 5.83
N GLN A 27 13.21 3.91 6.72
CA GLN A 27 13.25 5.33 7.08
C GLN A 27 12.84 6.27 5.93
N GLN A 28 12.16 5.73 4.92
CA GLN A 28 11.63 6.53 3.83
C GLN A 28 10.12 6.36 3.73
N ARG A 29 9.43 7.47 3.52
CA ARG A 29 7.98 7.46 3.38
C ARG A 29 7.60 7.15 1.94
N TYR A 30 6.65 6.23 1.78
CA TYR A 30 6.11 5.86 0.48
C TYR A 30 4.61 6.02 0.46
N GLN A 31 4.08 6.37 -0.71
CA GLN A 31 2.65 6.37 -0.99
C GLN A 31 2.37 5.50 -2.18
N ALA A 32 1.23 4.80 -2.15
CA ALA A 32 0.85 3.96 -3.26
C ALA A 32 -0.66 3.83 -3.32
N GLU A 33 -1.16 3.47 -4.50
CA GLU A 33 -2.54 3.07 -4.69
C GLU A 33 -2.62 1.56 -4.65
N TYR A 34 -3.50 1.04 -3.82
CA TYR A 34 -3.76 -0.40 -3.73
C TYR A 34 -5.13 -0.68 -4.34
N HIS A 35 -5.16 -1.52 -5.36
CA HIS A 35 -6.37 -1.78 -6.11
C HIS A 35 -7.00 -3.11 -5.72
N LYS A 36 -8.28 -3.27 -6.06
CA LYS A 36 -9.05 -4.45 -5.67
C LYS A 36 -8.43 -5.75 -6.17
N ASP A 37 -7.79 -5.72 -7.33
CA ASP A 37 -7.14 -6.90 -7.90
C ASP A 37 -5.80 -7.21 -7.25
N GLY A 38 -5.39 -6.42 -6.26
CA GLY A 38 -4.13 -6.61 -5.58
C GLY A 38 -2.97 -5.84 -6.19
N SER A 39 -3.19 -5.11 -7.27
CA SER A 39 -2.10 -4.35 -7.87
C SER A 39 -1.75 -3.14 -7.00
N ILE A 40 -0.47 -2.79 -7.01
CA ILE A 40 0.06 -1.67 -6.24
C ILE A 40 0.78 -0.73 -7.18
N ARG A 41 0.38 0.54 -7.16
CA ARG A 41 1.02 1.56 -7.98
C ARG A 41 1.61 2.62 -7.07
N PHE A 42 2.93 2.73 -7.05
CA PHE A 42 3.59 3.73 -6.23
C PHE A 42 3.43 5.13 -6.82
N ILE A 43 3.24 6.10 -5.93
CA ILE A 43 3.09 7.51 -6.29
C ILE A 43 4.39 8.21 -5.91
N GLY A 44 5.07 8.78 -6.89
CA GLY A 44 6.37 9.40 -6.66
C GLY A 44 7.47 8.35 -6.54
N ALA A 45 8.19 8.36 -5.43
CA ALA A 45 9.28 7.40 -5.21
C ALA A 45 8.75 5.98 -5.01
N SER A 46 9.51 4.99 -5.43
CA SER A 46 9.20 3.59 -5.18
C SER A 46 10.42 2.91 -4.56
N PRO A 47 10.23 1.79 -3.84
CA PRO A 47 11.36 1.04 -3.30
C PRO A 47 12.28 0.54 -4.42
N ALA A 48 13.52 0.25 -4.05
CA ALA A 48 14.45 -0.35 -5.00
C ALA A 48 13.88 -1.66 -5.55
N VAL A 49 14.21 -1.97 -6.80
CA VAL A 49 13.67 -3.17 -7.47
C VAL A 49 13.91 -4.42 -6.63
N GLU A 50 15.08 -4.52 -6.00
CA GLU A 50 15.43 -5.67 -5.19
C GLU A 50 14.58 -5.81 -3.92
N ASN A 51 13.94 -4.72 -3.48
CA ASN A 51 13.07 -4.73 -2.30
C ASN A 51 11.59 -4.72 -2.65
N LEU A 52 11.27 -4.49 -3.92
CA LEU A 52 9.90 -4.23 -4.34
C LEU A 52 8.96 -5.40 -4.03
N ALA A 53 9.38 -6.61 -4.37
CA ALA A 53 8.54 -7.79 -4.13
C ALA A 53 8.29 -8.00 -2.64
N ALA A 54 9.30 -7.79 -1.80
CA ALA A 54 9.16 -7.94 -0.35
C ALA A 54 8.20 -6.88 0.21
N VAL A 55 8.32 -5.65 -0.26
CA VAL A 55 7.44 -4.58 0.19
C VAL A 55 6.00 -4.86 -0.22
N GLU A 56 5.78 -5.29 -1.46
CA GLU A 56 4.44 -5.61 -1.94
C GLU A 56 3.82 -6.73 -1.12
N LYS A 57 4.60 -7.74 -0.79
CA LYS A 57 4.10 -8.84 0.04
C LYS A 57 3.67 -8.34 1.41
N MET A 58 4.48 -7.50 2.03
CA MET A 58 4.14 -6.94 3.33
C MET A 58 2.88 -6.07 3.28
N VAL A 59 2.73 -5.30 2.21
CA VAL A 59 1.53 -4.49 2.02
C VAL A 59 0.29 -5.36 1.87
N HIS A 60 0.37 -6.43 1.07
CA HIS A 60 -0.74 -7.36 0.93
C HIS A 60 -1.16 -7.95 2.28
N GLU A 61 -0.20 -8.37 3.09
CA GLU A 61 -0.50 -8.92 4.40
C GLU A 61 -1.18 -7.89 5.30
N LEU A 62 -0.70 -6.65 5.30
CA LEU A 62 -1.30 -5.59 6.09
C LEU A 62 -2.72 -5.26 5.62
N MET A 63 -2.95 -5.26 4.32
CA MET A 63 -4.29 -5.03 3.79
C MET A 63 -5.25 -6.13 4.20
N LEU A 64 -4.80 -7.38 4.21
CA LEU A 64 -5.65 -8.47 4.69
C LEU A 64 -6.05 -8.26 6.14
N PHE A 65 -5.15 -7.78 6.97
CA PHE A 65 -5.44 -7.52 8.37
C PHE A 65 -6.38 -6.34 8.57
N HIS A 66 -6.18 -5.26 7.83
CA HIS A 66 -6.84 -3.99 8.13
C HIS A 66 -8.08 -3.73 7.29
N VAL A 67 -8.16 -4.32 6.11
CA VAL A 67 -9.24 -4.01 5.17
C VAL A 67 -10.14 -5.21 4.92
N TYR A 68 -9.56 -6.37 4.65
CA TYR A 68 -10.33 -7.53 4.24
C TYR A 68 -10.66 -8.50 5.38
N ASP A 69 -10.17 -8.22 6.53
CA ASP A 69 -10.41 -9.09 7.70
C ASP A 69 -11.90 -9.13 8.10
#